data_6dab71b52da27546aba31bd9a04565c2
#
_entry.id   6dab71b52da27546aba31bd9a04565c2
#
_cell.length_a   1.000
_cell.length_b   1.000
_cell.length_c   1.000
_cell.angle_alpha   90.00
_cell.angle_beta   90.00
_cell.angle_gamma   90.00
#
_symmetry.space_group_name_H-M   'P 1'
#
loop_
_entity.id
_entity.type
_entity.pdbx_description
1 polymer ?
#
loop_
_entity_poly.entity_id
_entity_poly.type
_entity_poly.pdbx_seq_one_letter_code
_entity_poly.pdbx_strand_id
1 'polypeptide(L)'
;MRRSVRLAVAACAALATLAFAGSAWAAYTPSLIATSLTNGAGKPTTMLLGHIQGVNDDPTAKDTIYAPAGYGVNLSLPPNSKIGDVTATLILRGGGNAQVDVDGQVIADNPATYAAAATQCTGSPTHEAVWRLDITVAGTPLHVPIYVDRVTAGPEAAFASAKIQLCLAGPIGTPAGAQLLFALFDVNKVFTSPSNTSSRVWRALFTPYTPGTPNANPAGTTEGQALVPGRVSLTLKSQSKRRGVVIITGKLLIEGQAFPGATVELYVGSKKVGSAKTKRNGTFSFRKRIKKKTRYRALVTFVGDLASCPAPALPGVPQGCKTGTLSFIATSRTVTARRRR
;
A
#
# COMPACT_ATOMS: atom_id res chain seq x y z
N MET A 1 -40.36 54.66 4.60
CA MET A 1 -39.27 53.99 5.34
C MET A 1 -39.40 52.47 5.50
N ARG A 2 -40.58 51.83 5.42
CA ARG A 2 -40.70 50.36 5.63
C ARG A 2 -40.39 49.48 4.39
N ARG A 3 -40.36 50.01 3.16
CA ARG A 3 -40.07 49.25 1.93
C ARG A 3 -38.59 49.10 1.63
N SER A 4 -37.74 50.07 2.01
CA SER A 4 -36.31 50.06 1.78
C SER A 4 -35.58 49.09 2.74
N VAL A 5 -36.10 48.85 3.95
CA VAL A 5 -35.53 47.90 4.89
C VAL A 5 -35.75 46.45 4.46
N ARG A 6 -36.89 46.14 3.81
CA ARG A 6 -37.18 44.76 3.31
C ARG A 6 -36.31 44.37 2.12
N LEU A 7 -35.95 45.32 1.27
CA LEU A 7 -35.05 45.08 0.12
C LEU A 7 -33.59 44.88 0.59
N ALA A 8 -33.13 45.59 1.60
CA ALA A 8 -31.78 45.42 2.15
C ALA A 8 -31.62 44.05 2.84
N VAL A 9 -32.63 43.54 3.55
CA VAL A 9 -32.59 42.23 4.23
C VAL A 9 -32.61 41.08 3.18
N ALA A 10 -33.36 41.24 2.10
CA ALA A 10 -33.40 40.25 1.00
C ALA A 10 -32.08 40.19 0.21
N ALA A 11 -31.39 41.32 0.04
CA ALA A 11 -30.08 41.35 -0.63
C ALA A 11 -28.97 40.74 0.22
N CYS A 12 -29.00 40.96 1.57
CA CYS A 12 -28.05 40.30 2.47
C CYS A 12 -28.27 38.78 2.60
N ALA A 13 -29.52 38.32 2.54
CA ALA A 13 -29.82 36.88 2.55
C ALA A 13 -29.38 36.19 1.24
N ALA A 14 -29.49 36.84 0.10
CA ALA A 14 -29.03 36.31 -1.19
C ALA A 14 -27.49 36.28 -1.31
N LEU A 15 -26.78 37.24 -0.71
CA LEU A 15 -25.31 37.24 -0.64
C LEU A 15 -24.76 36.22 0.36
N ALA A 16 -25.48 35.94 1.46
CA ALA A 16 -25.08 34.91 2.42
C ALA A 16 -25.23 33.48 1.85
N THR A 17 -26.20 33.23 0.95
CA THR A 17 -26.35 31.91 0.30
C THR A 17 -25.34 31.66 -0.81
N LEU A 18 -24.77 32.69 -1.44
CA LEU A 18 -23.67 32.56 -2.39
C LEU A 18 -22.31 32.32 -1.74
N ALA A 19 -22.11 32.71 -0.48
CA ALA A 19 -20.86 32.46 0.26
C ALA A 19 -20.74 31.03 0.79
N PHE A 20 -21.82 30.24 0.80
CA PHE A 20 -21.83 28.82 1.19
C PHE A 20 -21.94 27.83 0.03
N ALA A 21 -21.82 28.28 -1.19
CA ALA A 21 -21.43 27.41 -2.31
C ALA A 21 -19.91 27.11 -2.19
N GLY A 22 -19.44 26.78 -0.99
CA GLY A 22 -18.18 26.11 -0.80
C GLY A 22 -18.28 24.83 -1.61
N SER A 23 -17.45 24.70 -2.63
CA SER A 23 -17.23 23.47 -3.34
C SER A 23 -17.22 22.35 -2.29
N ALA A 24 -18.20 21.45 -2.32
CA ALA A 24 -18.14 20.20 -1.60
C ALA A 24 -16.93 19.46 -2.19
N TRP A 25 -15.76 19.70 -1.64
CA TRP A 25 -14.57 18.95 -1.97
C TRP A 25 -14.88 17.52 -1.54
N ALA A 26 -14.98 16.62 -2.51
CA ALA A 26 -15.04 15.22 -2.19
C ALA A 26 -13.84 14.92 -1.26
N ALA A 27 -14.07 14.20 -0.20
CA ALA A 27 -12.98 13.86 0.71
C ALA A 27 -11.99 13.01 -0.08
N TYR A 28 -10.74 13.45 -0.20
CA TYR A 28 -9.68 12.69 -0.84
C TYR A 28 -8.77 12.11 0.24
N THR A 29 -8.97 10.84 0.52
CA THR A 29 -8.34 10.14 1.67
C THR A 29 -7.65 8.84 1.26
N PRO A 30 -6.78 8.85 0.23
CA PRO A 30 -6.07 7.65 -0.18
C PRO A 30 -5.11 7.19 0.90
N SER A 31 -4.83 5.89 0.90
CA SER A 31 -3.91 5.25 1.84
C SER A 31 -2.86 4.44 1.11
N LEU A 32 -1.62 4.49 1.61
CA LEU A 32 -0.51 3.66 1.14
C LEU A 32 -0.49 2.33 1.88
N ILE A 33 -0.33 1.23 1.15
CA ILE A 33 0.11 -0.06 1.68
C ILE A 33 1.56 -0.27 1.27
N ALA A 34 2.43 -0.61 2.23
CA ALA A 34 3.76 -1.13 1.95
C ALA A 34 4.06 -2.28 2.91
N THR A 35 4.41 -3.44 2.37
CA THR A 35 4.69 -4.65 3.16
C THR A 35 5.87 -5.39 2.60
N SER A 36 6.83 -5.75 3.44
CA SER A 36 7.92 -6.65 3.08
C SER A 36 7.49 -8.10 3.33
N LEU A 37 7.61 -8.95 2.31
CA LEU A 37 7.35 -10.39 2.44
C LEU A 37 8.50 -11.15 3.09
N THR A 38 9.70 -10.55 3.14
CA THR A 38 10.89 -11.15 3.75
C THR A 38 11.47 -10.19 4.80
N ASN A 39 11.57 -10.66 6.03
CA ASN A 39 12.02 -9.87 7.18
C ASN A 39 13.51 -10.12 7.49
N GLY A 40 14.37 -10.02 6.49
CA GLY A 40 15.81 -10.23 6.65
C GLY A 40 16.59 -8.92 6.50
N ALA A 41 17.25 -8.45 7.58
CA ALA A 41 18.14 -7.29 7.51
C ALA A 41 19.24 -7.51 6.46
N GLY A 42 19.46 -6.54 5.57
CA GLY A 42 20.44 -6.61 4.49
C GLY A 42 20.14 -7.66 3.42
N LYS A 43 18.92 -8.16 3.33
CA LYS A 43 18.52 -9.19 2.34
C LYS A 43 17.60 -8.62 1.26
N PRO A 44 17.70 -9.15 0.03
CA PRO A 44 16.69 -8.88 -0.99
C PRO A 44 15.31 -9.22 -0.48
N THR A 45 14.37 -8.36 -0.73
CA THR A 45 12.98 -8.52 -0.29
C THR A 45 12.01 -8.36 -1.47
N THR A 46 10.88 -9.03 -1.40
CA THR A 46 9.71 -8.71 -2.19
C THR A 46 8.91 -7.67 -1.43
N MET A 47 8.70 -6.52 -2.04
CA MET A 47 7.82 -5.48 -1.50
C MET A 47 6.44 -5.59 -2.14
N LEU A 48 5.41 -5.59 -1.32
CA LEU A 48 4.04 -5.30 -1.74
C LEU A 48 3.81 -3.81 -1.55
N LEU A 49 3.47 -3.13 -2.63
CA LEU A 49 3.14 -1.70 -2.64
C LEU A 49 1.72 -1.54 -3.15
N GLY A 50 0.95 -0.69 -2.52
CA GLY A 50 -0.45 -0.53 -2.89
C GLY A 50 -1.05 0.81 -2.54
N HIS A 51 -2.14 1.10 -3.23
CA HIS A 51 -2.99 2.26 -3.08
C HIS A 51 -4.41 1.79 -2.75
N ILE A 52 -5.05 2.46 -1.79
CA ILE A 52 -6.48 2.28 -1.48
C ILE A 52 -7.10 3.67 -1.40
N GLN A 53 -8.26 3.84 -2.02
CA GLN A 53 -9.06 5.06 -1.86
C GLN A 53 -10.57 4.74 -1.79
N GLY A 54 -11.35 5.69 -1.28
CA GLY A 54 -12.80 5.56 -1.19
C GLY A 54 -13.48 5.68 -2.55
N VAL A 55 -14.63 5.05 -2.70
CA VAL A 55 -15.45 5.13 -3.94
C VAL A 55 -15.94 6.55 -4.23
N ASN A 56 -16.09 7.38 -3.19
CA ASN A 56 -16.55 8.76 -3.27
C ASN A 56 -15.39 9.77 -3.31
N ASP A 57 -14.15 9.30 -3.25
CA ASP A 57 -12.97 10.17 -3.35
C ASP A 57 -12.83 10.71 -4.78
N ASP A 58 -12.17 11.86 -4.91
CA ASP A 58 -11.72 12.34 -6.22
C ASP A 58 -10.77 11.32 -6.87
N PRO A 59 -10.86 11.06 -8.17
CA PRO A 59 -9.96 10.12 -8.83
C PRO A 59 -8.50 10.55 -8.71
N THR A 60 -7.62 9.60 -8.45
CA THR A 60 -6.17 9.84 -8.39
C THR A 60 -5.60 10.08 -9.77
N ALA A 61 -4.83 11.16 -9.93
CA ALA A 61 -4.08 11.48 -11.14
C ALA A 61 -2.65 10.96 -11.10
N LYS A 62 -2.02 11.01 -9.91
CA LYS A 62 -0.62 10.63 -9.74
C LYS A 62 -0.34 10.10 -8.36
N ASP A 63 0.38 8.99 -8.32
CA ASP A 63 1.02 8.47 -7.11
C ASP A 63 2.53 8.72 -7.18
N THR A 64 3.11 9.21 -6.10
CA THR A 64 4.56 9.29 -5.92
C THR A 64 4.92 8.59 -4.63
N ILE A 65 5.53 7.40 -4.73
CA ILE A 65 5.88 6.56 -3.59
C ILE A 65 7.37 6.67 -3.32
N TYR A 66 7.76 6.85 -2.07
CA TYR A 66 9.15 6.95 -1.63
C TYR A 66 9.53 5.71 -0.82
N ALA A 67 10.53 4.98 -1.34
CA ALA A 67 11.21 3.95 -0.54
C ALA A 67 12.10 4.63 0.50
N PRO A 68 12.02 4.26 1.79
CA PRO A 68 12.76 4.93 2.85
C PRO A 68 14.28 4.87 2.67
N ALA A 69 14.97 5.87 3.18
CA ALA A 69 16.44 5.87 3.24
C ALA A 69 16.97 4.60 3.91
N GLY A 70 18.04 4.04 3.34
CA GLY A 70 18.68 2.81 3.80
C GLY A 70 18.20 1.54 3.09
N TYR A 71 17.15 1.58 2.27
CA TYR A 71 16.89 0.50 1.32
C TYR A 71 17.92 0.52 0.19
N GLY A 72 18.50 -0.65 -0.12
CA GLY A 72 19.22 -0.83 -1.37
C GLY A 72 18.22 -0.97 -2.52
N VAL A 73 18.56 -0.39 -3.69
CA VAL A 73 17.66 -0.39 -4.86
C VAL A 73 18.42 -0.88 -6.09
N ASN A 74 17.95 -1.94 -6.71
CA ASN A 74 18.46 -2.47 -7.98
C ASN A 74 17.53 -2.06 -9.13
N LEU A 75 17.95 -1.10 -9.94
CA LEU A 75 17.19 -0.62 -11.10
C LEU A 75 17.75 -1.15 -12.44
N SER A 76 18.83 -1.93 -12.41
CA SER A 76 19.48 -2.46 -13.62
C SER A 76 18.94 -3.84 -13.97
N LEU A 77 17.62 -3.97 -14.05
CA LEU A 77 16.98 -5.23 -14.47
C LEU A 77 16.84 -5.26 -16.00
N PRO A 78 17.06 -6.43 -16.64
CA PRO A 78 16.92 -6.55 -18.09
C PRO A 78 15.50 -6.19 -18.54
N PRO A 79 15.33 -5.47 -19.66
CA PRO A 79 14.02 -5.22 -20.26
C PRO A 79 13.26 -6.51 -20.52
N ASN A 80 11.93 -6.45 -20.42
CA ASN A 80 11.00 -7.58 -20.52
C ASN A 80 11.14 -8.64 -19.41
N SER A 81 11.88 -8.34 -18.33
CA SER A 81 11.90 -9.21 -17.15
C SER A 81 10.67 -9.02 -16.30
N LYS A 82 9.95 -10.10 -15.99
CA LYS A 82 8.91 -10.06 -14.98
C LYS A 82 9.53 -9.84 -13.60
N ILE A 83 9.09 -8.77 -12.94
CA ILE A 83 9.54 -8.41 -11.59
C ILE A 83 8.45 -8.56 -10.53
N GLY A 84 7.20 -8.77 -10.95
CA GLY A 84 6.10 -8.97 -10.03
C GLY A 84 4.75 -9.21 -10.70
N ASP A 85 3.72 -9.22 -9.87
CA ASP A 85 2.33 -9.29 -10.28
C ASP A 85 1.58 -8.06 -9.75
N VAL A 86 0.48 -7.70 -10.40
CA VAL A 86 -0.41 -6.61 -10.00
C VAL A 86 -1.85 -7.10 -9.96
N THR A 87 -2.61 -6.65 -8.95
CA THR A 87 -4.06 -6.76 -8.91
C THR A 87 -4.63 -5.38 -8.59
N ALA A 88 -5.71 -5.00 -9.23
CA ALA A 88 -6.36 -3.72 -8.99
C ALA A 88 -7.87 -3.82 -9.12
N THR A 89 -8.57 -2.89 -8.47
CA THR A 89 -10.01 -2.68 -8.60
C THR A 89 -10.25 -1.27 -9.12
N LEU A 90 -10.96 -1.17 -10.22
CA LEU A 90 -11.25 0.08 -10.93
C LEU A 90 -12.75 0.32 -10.98
N ILE A 91 -13.17 1.61 -11.03
CA ILE A 91 -14.50 2.01 -11.44
C ILE A 91 -14.41 2.62 -12.85
N LEU A 92 -15.10 2.02 -13.81
CA LEU A 92 -15.18 2.54 -15.17
C LEU A 92 -16.22 3.66 -15.23
N ARG A 93 -15.78 4.91 -15.15
CA ARG A 93 -16.68 6.07 -15.10
C ARG A 93 -17.44 6.27 -16.42
N GLY A 94 -16.83 5.95 -17.56
CA GLY A 94 -17.50 5.93 -18.89
C GLY A 94 -18.43 4.73 -19.11
N GLY A 95 -18.35 3.70 -18.29
CA GLY A 95 -19.10 2.44 -18.37
C GLY A 95 -20.21 2.30 -17.33
N GLY A 96 -20.88 3.37 -16.94
CA GLY A 96 -21.97 3.32 -15.97
C GLY A 96 -21.52 3.07 -14.53
N ASN A 97 -20.29 3.44 -14.18
CA ASN A 97 -19.65 3.20 -12.87
C ASN A 97 -19.51 1.71 -12.50
N ALA A 98 -19.32 0.86 -13.50
CA ALA A 98 -19.07 -0.56 -13.25
C ALA A 98 -17.72 -0.75 -12.52
N GLN A 99 -17.74 -1.51 -11.44
CA GLN A 99 -16.52 -1.94 -10.76
C GLN A 99 -15.97 -3.17 -11.48
N VAL A 100 -14.67 -3.16 -11.78
CA VAL A 100 -13.95 -4.27 -12.39
C VAL A 100 -12.69 -4.57 -11.62
N ASP A 101 -12.43 -5.86 -11.41
CA ASP A 101 -11.17 -6.35 -10.88
C ASP A 101 -10.26 -6.76 -12.05
N VAL A 102 -9.00 -6.39 -11.97
CA VAL A 102 -7.99 -6.67 -12.99
C VAL A 102 -6.75 -7.26 -12.34
N ASP A 103 -6.19 -8.24 -13.02
CA ASP A 103 -4.90 -8.84 -12.68
C ASP A 103 -3.92 -8.63 -13.83
N GLY A 104 -2.63 -8.64 -13.52
CA GLY A 104 -1.60 -8.46 -14.52
C GLY A 104 -0.20 -8.70 -13.98
N GLN A 105 0.78 -8.23 -14.73
CA GLN A 105 2.20 -8.42 -14.40
C GLN A 105 2.91 -7.08 -14.32
N VAL A 106 3.98 -7.05 -13.52
CA VAL A 106 4.94 -5.94 -13.45
C VAL A 106 6.20 -6.38 -14.20
N ILE A 107 6.51 -5.68 -15.27
CA ILE A 107 7.61 -5.98 -16.18
C ILE A 107 8.62 -4.84 -16.16
N ALA A 108 9.91 -5.13 -15.97
CA ALA A 108 10.97 -4.15 -16.20
C ALA A 108 11.04 -3.84 -17.72
N ASP A 109 11.13 -2.56 -18.08
CA ASP A 109 11.14 -2.16 -19.50
C ASP A 109 12.22 -1.12 -19.80
N ASN A 110 12.42 -0.81 -21.09
CA ASN A 110 13.39 0.18 -21.54
C ASN A 110 12.84 1.60 -21.30
N PRO A 111 13.48 2.42 -20.44
CA PRO A 111 13.03 3.77 -20.16
C PRO A 111 12.89 4.66 -21.39
N ALA A 112 13.75 4.50 -22.40
CA ALA A 112 13.75 5.32 -23.61
C ALA A 112 12.43 5.23 -24.40
N THR A 113 11.72 4.10 -24.28
CA THR A 113 10.41 3.90 -24.95
C THR A 113 9.34 4.83 -24.41
N TYR A 114 9.51 5.34 -23.20
CA TYR A 114 8.49 6.09 -22.44
C TYR A 114 8.80 7.57 -22.28
N ALA A 115 9.83 8.13 -22.97
CA ALA A 115 10.30 9.50 -22.73
C ALA A 115 9.21 10.58 -22.86
N ALA A 116 8.31 10.47 -23.85
CA ALA A 116 7.20 11.43 -24.02
C ALA A 116 6.17 11.33 -22.89
N ALA A 117 5.76 10.12 -22.53
CA ALA A 117 4.82 9.88 -21.43
C ALA A 117 5.46 10.24 -20.07
N ALA A 118 6.76 9.99 -19.90
CA ALA A 118 7.53 10.40 -18.73
C ALA A 118 7.50 11.92 -18.53
N THR A 119 7.74 12.70 -19.58
CA THR A 119 7.68 14.17 -19.52
C THR A 119 6.31 14.66 -19.07
N GLN A 120 5.23 14.05 -19.57
CA GLN A 120 3.87 14.42 -19.19
C GLN A 120 3.57 14.07 -17.72
N CYS A 121 4.08 12.94 -17.23
CA CYS A 121 3.81 12.44 -15.89
C CYS A 121 4.69 13.09 -14.82
N THR A 122 5.99 13.15 -15.06
CA THR A 122 7.00 13.50 -14.05
C THR A 122 7.66 14.85 -14.28
N GLY A 123 7.53 15.40 -15.48
CA GLY A 123 8.25 16.58 -15.95
C GLY A 123 9.67 16.27 -16.47
N SER A 124 10.11 14.99 -16.42
CA SER A 124 11.42 14.55 -16.92
C SER A 124 11.23 13.51 -18.03
N PRO A 125 11.97 13.60 -19.14
CA PRO A 125 11.95 12.58 -20.19
C PRO A 125 12.80 11.35 -19.84
N THR A 126 13.64 11.43 -18.81
CA THR A 126 14.61 10.38 -18.48
C THR A 126 14.45 9.89 -17.05
N HIS A 127 14.46 8.57 -16.88
CA HIS A 127 14.39 7.86 -15.61
C HIS A 127 15.40 6.71 -15.60
N GLU A 128 15.87 6.30 -14.41
CA GLU A 128 16.81 5.20 -14.28
C GLU A 128 16.18 3.85 -14.63
N ALA A 129 14.90 3.68 -14.32
CA ALA A 129 14.14 2.50 -14.71
C ALA A 129 12.69 2.84 -15.00
N VAL A 130 12.06 2.03 -15.84
CA VAL A 130 10.62 1.99 -16.03
C VAL A 130 10.14 0.58 -15.77
N TRP A 131 9.09 0.47 -14.96
CA TRP A 131 8.32 -0.77 -14.84
C TRP A 131 6.99 -0.57 -15.55
N ARG A 132 6.58 -1.56 -16.30
CA ARG A 132 5.31 -1.54 -17.03
C ARG A 132 4.32 -2.47 -16.32
N LEU A 133 3.15 -1.94 -15.98
CA LEU A 133 2.02 -2.77 -15.58
C LEU A 133 1.34 -3.26 -16.85
N ASP A 134 1.38 -4.57 -17.09
CA ASP A 134 0.66 -5.23 -18.17
C ASP A 134 -0.64 -5.77 -17.61
N ILE A 135 -1.75 -5.08 -17.84
CA ILE A 135 -3.09 -5.44 -17.36
C ILE A 135 -4.08 -5.51 -18.53
N THR A 136 -5.22 -6.16 -18.30
CA THR A 136 -6.31 -6.19 -19.26
C THR A 136 -7.57 -5.64 -18.61
N VAL A 137 -8.11 -4.57 -19.16
CA VAL A 137 -9.33 -3.91 -18.66
C VAL A 137 -10.45 -4.08 -19.70
N ALA A 138 -11.53 -4.73 -19.33
CA ALA A 138 -12.67 -5.02 -20.20
C ALA A 138 -12.26 -5.63 -21.56
N GLY A 139 -11.27 -6.53 -21.56
CA GLY A 139 -10.76 -7.20 -22.77
C GLY A 139 -9.71 -6.39 -23.56
N THR A 140 -9.40 -5.16 -23.14
CA THR A 140 -8.40 -4.30 -23.79
C THR A 140 -7.09 -4.36 -23.04
N PRO A 141 -5.96 -4.75 -23.66
CA PRO A 141 -4.63 -4.65 -23.06
C PRO A 141 -4.27 -3.20 -22.76
N LEU A 142 -3.73 -2.96 -21.58
CA LEU A 142 -3.28 -1.66 -21.12
C LEU A 142 -1.87 -1.77 -20.54
N HIS A 143 -0.99 -0.86 -20.96
CA HIS A 143 0.38 -0.76 -20.51
C HIS A 143 0.55 0.55 -19.75
N VAL A 144 0.71 0.46 -18.41
CA VAL A 144 0.84 1.64 -17.56
C VAL A 144 2.29 1.74 -17.07
N PRO A 145 3.04 2.78 -17.47
CA PRO A 145 4.42 2.95 -17.03
C PRO A 145 4.50 3.46 -15.59
N ILE A 146 5.43 2.91 -14.84
CA ILE A 146 5.87 3.36 -13.52
C ILE A 146 7.33 3.82 -13.67
N TYR A 147 7.59 5.08 -13.34
CA TYR A 147 8.92 5.69 -13.44
C TYR A 147 9.65 5.58 -12.11
N VAL A 148 10.90 5.15 -12.15
CA VAL A 148 11.65 4.87 -10.93
C VAL A 148 13.05 5.43 -11.00
N ASP A 149 13.42 6.21 -9.98
CA ASP A 149 14.73 6.83 -9.84
C ASP A 149 15.29 6.60 -8.44
N ARG A 150 16.62 6.50 -8.33
CA ARG A 150 17.28 6.65 -7.05
C ARG A 150 17.21 8.10 -6.58
N VAL A 151 17.07 8.26 -5.29
CA VAL A 151 17.12 9.58 -4.65
C VAL A 151 18.50 9.71 -3.99
N THR A 152 19.40 10.43 -4.66
CA THR A 152 20.80 10.59 -4.24
C THR A 152 21.13 12.03 -3.81
N ALA A 153 20.25 12.99 -4.10
CA ALA A 153 20.45 14.40 -3.82
C ALA A 153 19.11 15.11 -3.56
N GLY A 154 19.19 16.37 -3.13
CA GLY A 154 18.02 17.19 -2.81
C GLY A 154 17.38 16.85 -1.47
N PRO A 155 16.27 17.53 -1.11
CA PRO A 155 15.62 17.36 0.19
C PRO A 155 15.02 15.97 0.38
N GLU A 156 14.65 15.28 -0.69
CA GLU A 156 14.10 13.92 -0.65
C GLU A 156 15.15 12.89 -0.17
N ALA A 157 16.46 13.13 -0.42
CA ALA A 157 17.53 12.22 0.00
C ALA A 157 17.65 12.07 1.53
N ALA A 158 17.13 13.01 2.28
CA ALA A 158 17.10 12.92 3.75
C ALA A 158 16.20 11.80 4.28
N PHE A 159 15.21 11.35 3.50
CA PHE A 159 14.24 10.35 3.94
C PHE A 159 14.01 9.20 2.96
N ALA A 160 14.45 9.31 1.71
CA ALA A 160 14.20 8.33 0.67
C ALA A 160 15.48 7.83 0.00
N SER A 161 15.46 6.58 -0.47
CA SER A 161 16.49 5.97 -1.34
C SER A 161 16.03 5.82 -2.78
N ALA A 162 14.72 5.79 -3.01
CA ALA A 162 14.13 5.77 -4.35
C ALA A 162 12.78 6.47 -4.37
N LYS A 163 12.42 6.95 -5.56
CA LYS A 163 11.14 7.55 -5.90
C LYS A 163 10.50 6.77 -7.03
N ILE A 164 9.24 6.39 -6.84
CA ILE A 164 8.41 5.59 -7.74
C ILE A 164 7.21 6.45 -8.12
N GLN A 165 7.02 6.73 -9.40
CA GLN A 165 5.96 7.62 -9.87
C GLN A 165 5.06 6.92 -10.88
N LEU A 166 3.76 7.00 -10.68
CA LEU A 166 2.72 6.43 -11.52
C LEU A 166 1.68 7.50 -11.82
N CYS A 167 1.40 7.74 -13.10
CA CYS A 167 0.29 8.59 -13.52
C CYS A 167 -0.84 7.75 -14.11
N LEU A 168 -2.04 8.01 -13.64
CA LEU A 168 -3.25 7.31 -14.06
C LEU A 168 -3.96 8.11 -15.15
N ALA A 169 -4.61 7.43 -16.08
CA ALA A 169 -5.42 8.08 -17.10
C ALA A 169 -6.65 8.77 -16.46
N GLY A 170 -6.95 9.98 -16.92
CA GLY A 170 -8.09 10.75 -16.41
C GLY A 170 -9.42 10.02 -16.59
N PRO A 171 -10.32 10.05 -15.60
CA PRO A 171 -11.62 9.38 -15.68
C PRO A 171 -12.58 10.07 -16.65
N ILE A 172 -12.26 11.28 -17.10
CA ILE A 172 -13.08 12.10 -17.98
C ILE A 172 -12.35 12.30 -19.32
N GLY A 173 -13.06 12.13 -20.41
CA GLY A 173 -12.53 12.41 -21.76
C GLY A 173 -11.70 11.28 -22.39
N THR A 174 -11.56 10.14 -21.69
CA THR A 174 -10.94 8.94 -22.27
C THR A 174 -11.95 7.80 -22.33
N PRO A 175 -11.98 6.97 -23.40
CA PRO A 175 -12.87 5.81 -23.49
C PRO A 175 -12.69 4.80 -22.36
N ALA A 176 -11.50 4.78 -21.75
CA ALA A 176 -11.12 3.89 -20.64
C ALA A 176 -11.00 4.65 -19.31
N GLY A 177 -11.64 5.83 -19.18
CA GLY A 177 -11.58 6.63 -17.95
C GLY A 177 -12.00 5.84 -16.73
N ALA A 178 -11.04 5.57 -15.84
CA ALA A 178 -11.25 4.75 -14.67
C ALA A 178 -10.76 5.46 -13.41
N GLN A 179 -11.47 5.24 -12.31
CA GLN A 179 -11.00 5.59 -10.98
C GLN A 179 -10.39 4.36 -10.35
N LEU A 180 -9.17 4.49 -9.87
CA LEU A 180 -8.53 3.44 -9.08
C LEU A 180 -9.14 3.44 -7.67
N LEU A 181 -9.69 2.31 -7.22
CA LEU A 181 -10.10 2.12 -5.83
C LEU A 181 -9.04 1.40 -5.02
N PHE A 182 -8.43 0.42 -5.65
CA PHE A 182 -7.41 -0.41 -5.04
C PHE A 182 -6.38 -0.80 -6.10
N ALA A 183 -5.12 -0.77 -5.76
CA ALA A 183 -4.07 -1.45 -6.48
C ALA A 183 -3.08 -2.06 -5.49
N LEU A 184 -2.60 -3.23 -5.78
CA LEU A 184 -1.51 -3.88 -5.07
C LEU A 184 -0.59 -4.54 -6.09
N PHE A 185 0.68 -4.20 -6.06
CA PHE A 185 1.69 -4.85 -6.89
C PHE A 185 2.87 -5.31 -6.06
N ASP A 186 3.40 -6.46 -6.36
CA ASP A 186 4.62 -6.96 -5.77
C ASP A 186 5.82 -6.64 -6.66
N VAL A 187 6.94 -6.34 -6.01
CA VAL A 187 8.20 -6.03 -6.67
C VAL A 187 9.29 -6.91 -6.08
N ASN A 188 9.80 -7.80 -6.93
CA ASN A 188 10.82 -8.79 -6.58
C ASN A 188 12.20 -8.35 -7.04
N LYS A 189 13.25 -8.65 -6.25
CA LYS A 189 14.66 -8.45 -6.61
C LYS A 189 15.08 -6.98 -6.83
N VAL A 190 14.18 -6.03 -6.57
CA VAL A 190 14.44 -4.59 -6.69
C VAL A 190 14.97 -4.04 -5.37
N PHE A 191 14.30 -4.34 -4.27
CA PHE A 191 14.64 -3.77 -2.96
C PHE A 191 15.46 -4.74 -2.12
N THR A 192 16.44 -4.17 -1.41
CA THR A 192 17.17 -4.84 -0.34
C THR A 192 16.85 -4.14 0.98
N SER A 193 16.38 -4.90 1.96
CA SER A 193 16.05 -4.35 3.29
C SER A 193 17.28 -3.73 3.94
N PRO A 194 17.12 -2.65 4.74
CA PRO A 194 18.23 -2.06 5.48
C PRO A 194 18.96 -3.07 6.37
N SER A 195 20.24 -2.87 6.61
CA SER A 195 21.07 -3.76 7.43
C SER A 195 20.69 -3.76 8.92
N ASN A 196 20.05 -2.69 9.40
CA ASN A 196 19.53 -2.61 10.76
C ASN A 196 18.08 -3.13 10.84
N THR A 197 17.61 -3.42 12.06
CA THR A 197 16.29 -4.00 12.31
C THR A 197 15.22 -2.96 12.69
N SER A 198 15.48 -1.66 12.47
CA SER A 198 14.50 -0.63 12.78
C SER A 198 13.38 -0.60 11.74
N SER A 199 12.16 -0.28 12.18
CA SER A 199 11.03 0.00 11.29
C SER A 199 11.33 1.16 10.34
N ARG A 200 10.71 1.12 9.17
CA ARG A 200 10.85 2.12 8.12
C ARG A 200 9.49 2.63 7.69
N VAL A 201 9.39 3.94 7.49
CA VAL A 201 8.18 4.59 7.00
C VAL A 201 8.31 4.81 5.50
N TRP A 202 7.54 4.06 4.74
CA TRP A 202 7.26 4.35 3.34
C TRP A 202 6.28 5.51 3.27
N ARG A 203 6.42 6.37 2.28
CA ARG A 203 5.57 7.55 2.08
C ARG A 203 5.04 7.59 0.68
N ALA A 204 3.86 8.14 0.51
CA ALA A 204 3.33 8.44 -0.80
C ALA A 204 2.71 9.84 -0.81
N LEU A 205 2.84 10.52 -1.93
CA LEU A 205 2.05 11.68 -2.29
C LEU A 205 1.03 11.24 -3.32
N PHE A 206 -0.22 11.46 -3.01
CA PHE A 206 -1.36 11.16 -3.88
C PHE A 206 -1.93 12.48 -4.38
N THR A 207 -1.87 12.69 -5.67
CA THR A 207 -2.41 13.89 -6.32
C THR A 207 -3.72 13.53 -7.00
N PRO A 208 -4.86 14.13 -6.64
CA PRO A 208 -6.14 13.87 -7.30
C PRO A 208 -6.25 14.60 -8.63
N TYR A 209 -7.25 14.26 -9.42
CA TYR A 209 -7.75 15.12 -10.48
C TYR A 209 -8.56 16.30 -9.91
N THR A 210 -8.56 17.43 -10.62
CA THR A 210 -9.50 18.50 -10.34
C THR A 210 -10.90 18.00 -10.69
N PRO A 211 -11.89 18.11 -9.77
CA PRO A 211 -13.24 17.62 -10.02
C PRO A 211 -13.81 18.09 -11.36
N GLY A 212 -14.33 17.15 -12.16
CA GLY A 212 -14.94 17.44 -13.45
C GLY A 212 -13.97 17.78 -14.58
N THR A 213 -12.65 17.67 -14.39
CA THR A 213 -11.64 17.97 -15.42
C THR A 213 -10.61 16.86 -15.59
N PRO A 214 -9.89 16.79 -16.72
CA PRO A 214 -8.77 15.86 -16.91
C PRO A 214 -7.45 16.39 -16.32
N ASN A 215 -7.45 17.49 -15.58
CA ASN A 215 -6.24 18.11 -15.06
C ASN A 215 -5.94 17.64 -13.64
N ALA A 216 -4.71 17.28 -13.36
CA ALA A 216 -4.26 17.01 -12.00
C ALA A 216 -4.42 18.26 -11.11
N ASN A 217 -4.73 18.04 -9.83
CA ASN A 217 -4.87 19.08 -8.81
C ASN A 217 -3.71 18.99 -7.79
N PRO A 218 -2.57 19.62 -8.05
CA PRO A 218 -1.43 19.59 -7.10
C PRO A 218 -1.75 20.15 -5.71
N ALA A 219 -2.67 21.13 -5.64
CA ALA A 219 -3.10 21.72 -4.37
C ALA A 219 -3.91 20.74 -3.49
N GLY A 220 -4.55 19.75 -4.12
CA GLY A 220 -5.25 18.66 -3.44
C GLY A 220 -4.36 17.48 -3.04
N THR A 221 -3.05 17.55 -3.27
CA THR A 221 -2.13 16.46 -2.95
C THR A 221 -2.16 16.13 -1.45
N THR A 222 -2.32 14.85 -1.14
CA THR A 222 -2.31 14.34 0.24
C THR A 222 -1.15 13.37 0.44
N GLU A 223 -0.69 13.26 1.71
CA GLU A 223 0.36 12.30 2.09
C GLU A 223 -0.27 11.06 2.72
N GLY A 224 0.17 9.88 2.26
CA GLY A 224 -0.06 8.60 2.92
C GLY A 224 1.26 8.02 3.45
N GLN A 225 1.19 7.28 4.54
CA GLN A 225 2.34 6.63 5.16
C GLN A 225 2.07 5.15 5.42
N ALA A 226 3.11 4.33 5.29
CA ALA A 226 3.06 2.92 5.66
C ALA A 226 4.30 2.52 6.45
N LEU A 227 4.11 2.01 7.66
CA LEU A 227 5.18 1.49 8.50
C LEU A 227 5.47 0.04 8.13
N VAL A 228 6.69 -0.22 7.69
CA VAL A 228 7.21 -1.57 7.47
C VAL A 228 8.12 -1.93 8.64
N PRO A 229 7.75 -2.92 9.47
CA PRO A 229 8.58 -3.34 10.59
C PRO A 229 9.92 -3.90 10.12
N GLY A 230 11.01 -3.51 10.75
CA GLY A 230 12.35 -4.03 10.43
C GLY A 230 12.54 -5.46 10.89
N ARG A 231 11.88 -5.88 11.98
CA ARG A 231 11.94 -7.26 12.49
C ARG A 231 10.59 -7.71 13.02
N VAL A 232 10.01 -8.72 12.37
CA VAL A 232 8.84 -9.44 12.88
C VAL A 232 9.25 -10.86 13.25
N SER A 233 8.91 -11.30 14.45
CA SER A 233 9.22 -12.65 14.96
C SER A 233 7.93 -13.37 15.31
N LEU A 234 7.65 -14.46 14.60
CA LEU A 234 6.53 -15.37 14.89
C LEU A 234 7.11 -16.73 15.31
N THR A 235 7.03 -17.04 16.59
CA THR A 235 7.50 -18.32 17.13
C THR A 235 6.35 -19.32 17.21
N LEU A 236 6.69 -20.61 17.15
CA LEU A 236 5.73 -21.70 17.32
C LEU A 236 6.42 -22.83 18.09
N LYS A 237 5.68 -23.41 19.04
CA LYS A 237 6.09 -24.59 19.80
C LYS A 237 4.92 -25.56 19.88
N SER A 238 5.19 -26.86 19.96
CA SER A 238 4.16 -27.90 20.14
C SER A 238 4.46 -28.74 21.37
N GLN A 239 3.44 -28.99 22.18
CA GLN A 239 3.51 -29.87 23.34
C GLN A 239 2.44 -30.95 23.21
N SER A 240 2.85 -32.19 23.11
CA SER A 240 1.94 -33.34 23.07
C SER A 240 1.49 -33.70 24.46
N LYS A 241 0.19 -33.82 24.65
CA LYS A 241 -0.47 -34.30 25.86
C LYS A 241 -1.01 -35.73 25.66
N ARG A 242 -1.48 -36.36 26.72
CA ARG A 242 -2.10 -37.71 26.64
C ARG A 242 -3.32 -37.72 25.68
N ARG A 243 -3.69 -38.90 25.20
CA ARG A 243 -4.87 -39.14 24.32
C ARG A 243 -4.82 -38.40 22.98
N GLY A 244 -3.61 -38.12 22.46
CA GLY A 244 -3.45 -37.45 21.15
C GLY A 244 -3.82 -35.96 21.12
N VAL A 245 -3.95 -35.31 22.28
CA VAL A 245 -4.14 -33.85 22.37
C VAL A 245 -2.78 -33.17 22.22
N VAL A 246 -2.74 -32.11 21.43
CA VAL A 246 -1.55 -31.26 21.25
C VAL A 246 -1.92 -29.83 21.57
N ILE A 247 -1.10 -29.18 22.37
CA ILE A 247 -1.14 -27.73 22.60
C ILE A 247 -0.04 -27.11 21.74
N ILE A 248 -0.42 -26.19 20.87
CA ILE A 248 0.47 -25.43 20.01
C ILE A 248 0.44 -24.00 20.53
N THR A 249 1.59 -23.49 20.95
CA THR A 249 1.73 -22.14 21.50
C THR A 249 2.75 -21.36 20.69
N GLY A 250 2.63 -20.05 20.70
CA GLY A 250 3.61 -19.18 20.06
C GLY A 250 3.55 -17.76 20.57
N LYS A 251 4.42 -16.93 20.04
CA LYS A 251 4.51 -15.51 20.36
C LYS A 251 4.80 -14.71 19.11
N LEU A 252 4.10 -13.60 18.93
CA LEU A 252 4.33 -12.60 17.91
C LEU A 252 4.99 -11.38 18.54
N LEU A 253 6.13 -10.98 18.00
CA LEU A 253 6.88 -9.80 18.41
C LEU A 253 7.18 -8.94 17.18
N ILE A 254 7.07 -7.62 17.33
CA ILE A 254 7.57 -6.63 16.39
C ILE A 254 8.69 -5.87 17.10
N GLU A 255 9.89 -5.88 16.53
CA GLU A 255 11.09 -5.26 17.12
C GLU A 255 11.34 -5.65 18.58
N GLY A 256 11.04 -6.91 18.91
CA GLY A 256 11.18 -7.45 20.27
C GLY A 256 9.99 -7.15 21.19
N GLN A 257 9.10 -6.25 20.84
CA GLN A 257 7.91 -5.90 21.61
C GLN A 257 6.72 -6.81 21.29
N ALA A 258 5.91 -7.12 22.30
CA ALA A 258 4.71 -7.92 22.13
C ALA A 258 3.68 -7.21 21.23
N PHE A 259 3.12 -7.92 20.25
CA PHE A 259 2.08 -7.36 19.37
C PHE A 259 0.74 -8.05 19.68
N PRO A 260 -0.21 -7.36 20.35
CA PRO A 260 -1.51 -7.90 20.69
C PRO A 260 -2.53 -7.75 19.56
N GLY A 261 -3.61 -8.55 19.61
CA GLY A 261 -4.77 -8.38 18.73
C GLY A 261 -4.63 -8.97 17.33
N ALA A 262 -3.42 -9.34 16.90
CA ALA A 262 -3.22 -9.92 15.57
C ALA A 262 -3.84 -11.31 15.46
N THR A 263 -4.46 -11.61 14.32
CA THR A 263 -5.01 -12.93 14.02
C THR A 263 -3.88 -13.83 13.49
N VAL A 264 -3.58 -14.88 14.26
CA VAL A 264 -2.63 -15.93 13.87
C VAL A 264 -3.40 -17.08 13.29
N GLU A 265 -3.04 -17.50 12.09
CA GLU A 265 -3.61 -18.65 11.40
C GLU A 265 -2.68 -19.86 11.52
N LEU A 266 -3.25 -21.04 11.79
CA LEU A 266 -2.53 -22.29 11.90
C LEU A 266 -2.79 -23.16 10.66
N TYR A 267 -1.72 -23.67 10.07
CA TYR A 267 -1.75 -24.47 8.85
C TYR A 267 -1.15 -25.86 9.03
N VAL A 268 -1.67 -26.83 8.26
CA VAL A 268 -1.10 -28.15 8.00
C VAL A 268 -0.95 -28.27 6.48
N GLY A 269 0.27 -28.21 5.96
CA GLY A 269 0.49 -28.00 4.53
C GLY A 269 -0.08 -26.65 4.09
N SER A 270 -0.92 -26.66 3.06
CA SER A 270 -1.66 -25.48 2.58
C SER A 270 -3.01 -25.27 3.30
N LYS A 271 -3.50 -26.26 4.06
CA LYS A 271 -4.83 -26.19 4.69
C LYS A 271 -4.78 -25.41 5.99
N LYS A 272 -5.60 -24.35 6.09
CA LYS A 272 -5.88 -23.64 7.36
C LYS A 272 -6.68 -24.55 8.30
N VAL A 273 -6.18 -24.75 9.51
CA VAL A 273 -6.78 -25.63 10.52
C VAL A 273 -7.20 -24.91 11.80
N GLY A 274 -6.97 -23.61 11.90
CA GLY A 274 -7.43 -22.78 13.02
C GLY A 274 -6.93 -21.36 12.94
N SER A 275 -7.55 -20.50 13.77
CA SER A 275 -7.11 -19.12 14.01
C SER A 275 -7.20 -18.78 15.49
N ALA A 276 -6.36 -17.85 15.97
CA ALA A 276 -6.36 -17.31 17.32
C ALA A 276 -5.82 -15.89 17.33
N LYS A 277 -6.33 -15.02 18.19
CA LYS A 277 -5.76 -13.68 18.39
C LYS A 277 -4.60 -13.71 19.38
N THR A 278 -3.60 -12.87 19.16
CA THR A 278 -2.51 -12.66 20.12
C THR A 278 -3.03 -11.90 21.34
N LYS A 279 -2.58 -12.33 22.54
CA LYS A 279 -2.89 -11.70 23.82
C LYS A 279 -2.04 -10.43 24.01
N ARG A 280 -2.26 -9.68 25.11
CA ARG A 280 -1.48 -8.47 25.45
C ARG A 280 0.04 -8.70 25.47
N ASN A 281 0.49 -9.87 25.87
CA ASN A 281 1.91 -10.25 25.88
C ASN A 281 2.40 -10.87 24.56
N GLY A 282 1.62 -10.77 23.48
CA GLY A 282 1.92 -11.32 22.15
C GLY A 282 1.75 -12.83 22.03
N THR A 283 1.35 -13.56 23.09
CA THR A 283 1.19 -15.02 23.03
C THR A 283 -0.14 -15.45 22.41
N PHE A 284 -0.13 -16.64 21.81
CA PHE A 284 -1.33 -17.30 21.30
C PHE A 284 -1.24 -18.82 21.53
N SER A 285 -2.39 -19.51 21.46
CA SER A 285 -2.44 -20.95 21.64
C SER A 285 -3.56 -21.61 20.84
N PHE A 286 -3.30 -22.85 20.41
CA PHE A 286 -4.27 -23.73 19.78
C PHE A 286 -4.30 -25.06 20.49
N ARG A 287 -5.47 -25.66 20.64
CA ARG A 287 -5.65 -27.04 21.11
C ARG A 287 -6.13 -27.89 19.94
N LYS A 288 -5.40 -28.93 19.59
CA LYS A 288 -5.72 -29.83 18.47
C LYS A 288 -5.68 -31.28 18.92
N ARG A 289 -6.50 -32.12 18.29
CA ARG A 289 -6.44 -33.58 18.47
C ARG A 289 -5.80 -34.17 17.19
N ILE A 290 -4.78 -34.99 17.35
CA ILE A 290 -4.06 -35.60 16.26
C ILE A 290 -4.15 -37.14 16.33
N LYS A 291 -4.30 -37.78 15.17
CA LYS A 291 -4.28 -39.23 15.03
C LYS A 291 -2.89 -39.75 14.63
N LYS A 292 -2.11 -38.91 13.92
CA LYS A 292 -0.77 -39.22 13.41
C LYS A 292 0.19 -38.06 13.61
N LYS A 293 1.48 -38.26 13.35
CA LYS A 293 2.50 -37.20 13.32
C LYS A 293 2.05 -36.08 12.37
N THR A 294 1.97 -34.85 12.84
CA THR A 294 1.47 -33.70 12.09
C THR A 294 2.43 -32.54 12.18
N ARG A 295 2.70 -31.87 11.06
CA ARG A 295 3.53 -30.65 10.98
C ARG A 295 2.63 -29.42 10.93
N TYR A 296 2.91 -28.44 11.77
CA TYR A 296 2.16 -27.19 11.86
C TYR A 296 3.04 -26.00 11.53
N ARG A 297 2.48 -25.03 10.85
CA ARG A 297 3.06 -23.70 10.56
C ARG A 297 2.04 -22.64 10.93
N ALA A 298 2.48 -21.54 11.53
CA ALA A 298 1.65 -20.37 11.78
C ALA A 298 1.97 -19.27 10.76
N LEU A 299 0.94 -18.51 10.37
CA LEU A 299 1.00 -17.35 9.50
C LEU A 299 0.23 -16.20 10.17
N VAL A 300 0.75 -15.01 10.07
CA VAL A 300 0.05 -13.76 10.36
C VAL A 300 0.18 -12.87 9.15
N THR A 301 -0.96 -12.39 8.65
CA THR A 301 -1.05 -11.25 7.73
C THR A 301 -1.76 -10.15 8.47
N PHE A 302 -1.12 -9.00 8.60
CA PHE A 302 -1.67 -7.86 9.32
C PHE A 302 -1.63 -6.62 8.46
N VAL A 303 -2.76 -5.94 8.38
CA VAL A 303 -2.91 -4.58 7.86
C VAL A 303 -3.80 -3.84 8.84
N GLY A 304 -3.39 -2.69 9.31
CA GLY A 304 -4.13 -1.88 10.25
C GLY A 304 -3.64 -0.45 10.26
N ASP A 305 -4.42 0.42 10.88
CA ASP A 305 -4.09 1.84 10.97
C ASP A 305 -3.00 2.11 12.00
N LEU A 306 -2.14 3.07 11.69
CA LEU A 306 -1.15 3.64 12.61
C LEU A 306 -1.75 4.85 13.33
N ALA A 307 -1.71 4.82 14.66
CA ALA A 307 -2.18 5.91 15.49
C ALA A 307 -1.21 7.12 15.55
N SER A 308 0.02 6.99 15.07
CA SER A 308 1.04 8.05 15.10
C SER A 308 2.05 7.93 13.98
N CYS A 309 2.43 9.06 13.38
CA CYS A 309 3.42 9.14 12.32
C CYS A 309 4.73 9.73 12.83
N PRO A 310 5.80 8.95 12.96
CA PRO A 310 7.09 9.45 13.40
C PRO A 310 7.98 9.85 12.21
N ALA A 311 7.66 10.90 11.45
CA ALA A 311 8.52 11.23 10.33
C ALA A 311 8.54 12.73 9.97
N PRO A 312 9.66 13.29 9.45
CA PRO A 312 9.68 14.65 8.94
C PRO A 312 8.69 14.80 7.77
N ALA A 313 8.06 15.97 7.65
CA ALA A 313 7.12 16.25 6.56
C ALA A 313 7.78 16.11 5.18
N LEU A 314 7.01 15.69 4.19
CA LEU A 314 7.42 15.70 2.80
C LEU A 314 7.42 17.14 2.24
N PRO A 315 8.34 17.49 1.31
CA PRO A 315 8.36 18.79 0.69
C PRO A 315 7.03 19.09 -0.03
N GLY A 316 6.49 20.29 0.20
CA GLY A 316 5.26 20.77 -0.46
C GLY A 316 3.95 20.26 0.14
N VAL A 317 3.99 19.42 1.18
CA VAL A 317 2.79 18.93 1.88
C VAL A 317 2.67 19.61 3.24
N PRO A 318 1.47 20.06 3.64
CA PRO A 318 1.25 20.65 4.96
C PRO A 318 1.70 19.72 6.09
N GLN A 319 2.34 20.28 7.09
CA GLN A 319 2.81 19.51 8.25
C GLN A 319 1.62 18.95 9.05
N GLY A 320 1.65 17.66 9.32
CA GLY A 320 0.68 16.99 10.18
C GLY A 320 0.79 15.48 10.03
N CYS A 321 0.61 14.76 11.13
CA CYS A 321 0.52 13.32 11.09
C CYS A 321 -0.79 12.95 10.41
N LYS A 322 -0.75 12.35 9.24
CA LYS A 322 -1.93 11.79 8.57
C LYS A 322 -1.98 10.28 8.80
N THR A 323 -3.15 9.72 8.61
CA THR A 323 -3.40 8.29 8.77
C THR A 323 -2.35 7.45 8.04
N GLY A 324 -1.62 6.66 8.78
CA GLY A 324 -0.66 5.71 8.23
C GLY A 324 -1.15 4.29 8.40
N THR A 325 -0.63 3.37 7.62
CA THR A 325 -0.88 1.94 7.77
C THR A 325 0.33 1.24 8.39
N LEU A 326 0.07 0.19 9.17
CA LEU A 326 1.06 -0.81 9.57
C LEU A 326 0.70 -2.11 8.87
N SER A 327 1.61 -2.65 8.08
CA SER A 327 1.37 -3.95 7.47
C SER A 327 2.59 -4.84 7.52
N PHE A 328 2.37 -6.14 7.77
CA PHE A 328 3.42 -7.15 7.75
C PHE A 328 2.87 -8.55 7.53
N ILE A 329 3.73 -9.42 6.99
CA ILE A 329 3.49 -10.85 6.90
C ILE A 329 4.57 -11.57 7.69
N ALA A 330 4.17 -12.48 8.57
CA ALA A 330 5.11 -13.28 9.35
C ALA A 330 4.75 -14.76 9.29
N THR A 331 5.74 -15.59 9.04
CA THR A 331 5.60 -17.06 9.01
C THR A 331 6.50 -17.69 10.06
N SER A 332 5.95 -18.61 10.85
CA SER A 332 6.74 -19.37 11.83
C SER A 332 7.56 -20.48 11.16
N ARG A 333 8.61 -20.92 11.85
CA ARG A 333 9.19 -22.24 11.54
C ARG A 333 8.15 -23.34 11.73
N THR A 334 8.25 -24.42 10.96
CA THR A 334 7.39 -25.60 11.10
C THR A 334 7.73 -26.36 12.39
N VAL A 335 6.70 -26.67 13.19
CA VAL A 335 6.83 -27.54 14.36
C VAL A 335 6.13 -28.87 14.14
N THR A 336 6.71 -29.94 14.67
CA THR A 336 6.17 -31.28 14.55
C THR A 336 5.52 -31.71 15.85
N ALA A 337 4.26 -32.11 15.78
CA ALA A 337 3.54 -32.73 16.88
C ALA A 337 3.46 -34.26 16.68
N ARG A 338 3.73 -35.02 17.73
CA ARG A 338 3.64 -36.48 17.74
C ARG A 338 2.54 -36.92 18.71
N ARG A 339 1.79 -37.97 18.37
CA ARG A 339 0.83 -38.55 19.32
C ARG A 339 1.57 -39.15 20.50
N ARG A 340 1.23 -38.72 21.69
CA ARG A 340 1.58 -39.46 22.91
C ARG A 340 0.50 -40.50 23.20
N ARG A 341 0.91 -41.73 23.40
CA ARG A 341 0.05 -42.82 23.87
C ARG A 341 -0.42 -42.58 25.29
#